data_0d4ca3852b56b45c13e2415b25b58c09
#
_entry.id   0d4ca3852b56b45c13e2415b25b58c09
#
_cell.length_a   1.000
_cell.length_b   1.000
_cell.length_c   1.000
_cell.angle_alpha   90.00
_cell.angle_beta   90.00
_cell.angle_gamma   90.00
#
_symmetry.space_group_name_H-M   'P 1'
#
loop_
_entity.id
_entity.type
_entity.pdbx_description
1 polymer ?
#
loop_
_entity_poly.entity_id
_entity_poly.type
_entity_poly.pdbx_seq_one_letter_code
_entity_poly.pdbx_strand_id
1 'polypeptide(L)'
;SGLVGSEMCIRDRVMVNAFYEQNCAMVVGTYMMTDFDMNMIAPGIIDHKEWTPENGRNNALRINGLGAPRAFYTPILRELKVPNTSYGEDYALGLNFSRQYQIGRVYEVVYLCRRWDDNSDASLDIVKMNAHNLYKDRIRTWELQARIALNKKQR
;
A
#
# COMPACT_ATOMS: atom_id res chain seq x y z
N SER A 1 3.24 18.96 23.67
CA SER A 1 4.05 17.77 23.28
C SER A 1 3.34 16.43 23.53
N GLY A 2 2.16 16.41 24.15
CA GLY A 2 1.42 15.18 24.44
C GLY A 2 0.55 14.64 23.30
N LEU A 3 0.21 15.46 22.30
CA LEU A 3 -0.73 15.09 21.24
C LEU A 3 -0.13 14.15 20.19
N VAL A 4 1.15 14.29 19.86
CA VAL A 4 1.80 13.46 18.83
C VAL A 4 1.86 11.98 19.23
N GLY A 5 2.09 11.69 20.49
CA GLY A 5 2.08 10.31 21.00
C GLY A 5 0.70 9.66 21.01
N SER A 6 -0.36 10.42 21.29
CA SER A 6 -1.73 9.90 21.31
C SER A 6 -2.26 9.60 19.89
N GLU A 7 -1.96 10.43 18.90
CA GLU A 7 -2.35 10.20 17.50
C GLU A 7 -1.66 8.96 16.91
N MET A 8 -0.38 8.77 17.18
CA MET A 8 0.34 7.55 16.78
C MET A 8 -0.29 6.30 17.41
N CYS A 9 -0.64 6.35 18.71
CA CYS A 9 -1.28 5.24 19.39
C CYS A 9 -2.67 4.91 18.82
N ILE A 10 -3.45 5.93 18.44
CA ILE A 10 -4.76 5.73 17.79
C ILE A 10 -4.58 5.03 16.44
N ARG A 11 -3.71 5.55 15.59
CA ARG A 11 -3.39 4.94 14.29
C ARG A 11 -2.95 3.49 14.46
N ASP A 12 -1.99 3.23 15.34
CA ASP A 12 -1.41 1.92 15.53
C ASP A 12 -2.46 0.93 16.04
N ARG A 13 -3.33 1.36 16.97
CA ARG A 13 -4.44 0.55 17.46
C ARG A 13 -5.44 0.19 16.37
N VAL A 14 -5.84 1.16 15.54
CA VAL A 14 -6.78 0.93 14.45
C VAL A 14 -6.18 -0.04 13.42
N MET A 15 -4.91 0.16 13.05
CA MET A 15 -4.21 -0.74 12.14
C MET A 15 -4.06 -2.16 12.70
N VAL A 16 -3.75 -2.30 13.99
CA VAL A 16 -3.64 -3.60 14.66
C VAL A 16 -4.99 -4.30 14.75
N ASN A 17 -6.06 -3.58 15.11
CA ASN A 17 -7.40 -4.17 15.16
C ASN A 17 -7.82 -4.74 13.80
N ALA A 18 -7.50 -4.05 12.71
CA ALA A 18 -7.82 -4.51 11.37
C ALA A 18 -7.18 -5.87 11.01
N PHE A 19 -6.01 -6.23 11.57
CA PHE A 19 -5.44 -7.57 11.39
C PHE A 19 -6.34 -8.67 11.94
N TYR A 20 -6.92 -8.46 13.12
CA TYR A 20 -7.80 -9.43 13.76
C TYR A 20 -9.19 -9.47 13.13
N GLU A 21 -9.79 -8.29 12.90
CA GLU A 21 -11.14 -8.17 12.37
C GLU A 21 -11.25 -8.68 10.93
N GLN A 22 -10.22 -8.47 10.10
CA GLN A 22 -10.23 -8.81 8.68
C GLN A 22 -9.41 -10.07 8.37
N ASN A 23 -8.81 -10.72 9.38
CA ASN A 23 -7.99 -11.91 9.22
C ASN A 23 -6.98 -11.78 8.05
N CYS A 24 -6.15 -10.77 8.11
CA CYS A 24 -5.22 -10.40 7.04
C CYS A 24 -3.77 -10.39 7.51
N ALA A 25 -2.82 -10.40 6.59
CA ALA A 25 -1.39 -10.38 6.87
C ALA A 25 -0.71 -9.03 6.59
N MET A 26 -1.42 -8.16 5.93
CA MET A 26 -1.03 -6.78 5.65
C MET A 26 -2.26 -5.89 5.79
N VAL A 27 -2.09 -4.69 6.33
CA VAL A 27 -3.15 -3.68 6.41
C VAL A 27 -2.68 -2.41 5.74
N VAL A 28 -3.57 -1.79 4.99
CA VAL A 28 -3.34 -0.48 4.36
C VAL A 28 -4.39 0.51 4.86
N GLY A 29 -3.92 1.67 5.31
CA GLY A 29 -4.78 2.74 5.80
C GLY A 29 -5.22 3.72 4.71
N THR A 30 -5.90 4.75 5.16
CA THR A 30 -6.33 5.90 4.36
C THR A 30 -5.59 7.14 4.81
N TYR A 31 -5.21 8.00 3.87
CA TYR A 31 -4.54 9.25 4.19
C TYR A 31 -5.17 10.45 3.49
N MET A 32 -4.93 11.61 4.07
CA MET A 32 -5.34 12.89 3.50
C MET A 32 -4.10 13.69 3.07
N MET A 33 -4.15 14.24 1.88
CA MET A 33 -3.13 15.15 1.38
C MET A 33 -3.33 16.53 1.98
N THR A 34 -2.27 17.09 2.59
CA THR A 34 -2.31 18.40 3.22
C THR A 34 -1.10 19.25 2.85
N ASP A 35 -1.24 20.55 2.99
CA ASP A 35 -0.13 21.50 3.08
C ASP A 35 0.49 21.49 4.49
N PHE A 36 1.44 22.42 4.75
CA PHE A 36 2.05 22.53 6.08
C PHE A 36 1.12 23.08 7.15
N ASP A 37 0.13 23.85 6.76
CA ASP A 37 -0.89 24.41 7.65
C ASP A 37 -2.06 23.44 7.91
N MET A 38 -1.92 22.17 7.45
CA MET A 38 -2.89 21.09 7.59
C MET A 38 -4.18 21.31 6.77
N ASN A 39 -4.20 22.24 5.84
CA ASN A 39 -5.31 22.37 4.91
C ASN A 39 -5.27 21.23 3.89
N MET A 40 -6.44 20.67 3.60
CA MET A 40 -6.55 19.64 2.58
C MET A 40 -6.24 20.22 1.19
N ILE A 41 -5.36 19.55 0.44
CA ILE A 41 -5.00 19.86 -0.94
C ILE A 41 -5.38 18.73 -1.89
N ALA A 42 -5.49 19.02 -3.17
CA ALA A 42 -5.78 18.01 -4.18
C ALA A 42 -4.71 16.88 -4.17
N PRO A 43 -5.11 15.64 -4.37
CA PRO A 43 -6.44 15.10 -4.67
C PRO A 43 -7.34 14.87 -3.42
N GLY A 44 -6.96 15.29 -2.24
CA GLY A 44 -7.73 15.16 -1.02
C GLY A 44 -7.49 13.84 -0.28
N ILE A 45 -8.53 13.08 -0.03
CA ILE A 45 -8.47 11.80 0.67
C ILE A 45 -8.14 10.68 -0.32
N ILE A 46 -7.14 9.87 0.03
CA ILE A 46 -6.72 8.69 -0.72
C ILE A 46 -7.11 7.45 0.08
N ASP A 47 -8.24 6.85 -0.27
CA ASP A 47 -8.84 5.73 0.43
C ASP A 47 -8.88 4.43 -0.39
N HIS A 48 -8.46 4.48 -1.66
CA HIS A 48 -8.47 3.34 -2.59
C HIS A 48 -9.83 2.62 -2.64
N LYS A 49 -10.92 3.39 -2.82
CA LYS A 49 -12.30 2.85 -2.95
C LYS A 49 -12.48 1.87 -4.09
N GLU A 50 -11.60 1.91 -5.10
CA GLU A 50 -11.55 0.92 -6.18
C GLU A 50 -11.21 -0.50 -5.70
N TRP A 51 -10.71 -0.63 -4.47
CA TRP A 51 -10.46 -1.92 -3.85
C TRP A 51 -11.76 -2.48 -3.29
N THR A 52 -12.29 -3.51 -3.93
CA THR A 52 -13.58 -4.12 -3.54
C THR A 52 -13.41 -5.54 -2.99
N PRO A 53 -14.30 -6.01 -2.11
CA PRO A 53 -14.27 -7.38 -1.59
C PRO A 53 -14.33 -8.45 -2.69
N GLU A 54 -15.10 -8.21 -3.76
CA GLU A 54 -15.29 -9.15 -4.86
C GLU A 54 -14.00 -9.40 -5.64
N ASN A 55 -13.15 -8.41 -5.74
CA ASN A 55 -11.84 -8.53 -6.38
C ASN A 55 -10.80 -9.21 -5.47
N GLY A 56 -11.04 -9.24 -4.16
CA GLY A 56 -10.18 -9.88 -3.18
C GLY A 56 -8.71 -9.51 -3.34
N ARG A 57 -7.85 -10.52 -3.32
CA ARG A 57 -6.39 -10.36 -3.46
C ARG A 57 -5.94 -9.84 -4.83
N ASN A 58 -6.79 -9.92 -5.85
CA ASN A 58 -6.47 -9.43 -7.20
C ASN A 58 -6.48 -7.91 -7.31
N ASN A 59 -7.03 -7.20 -6.32
CA ASN A 59 -6.97 -5.74 -6.28
C ASN A 59 -5.54 -5.20 -6.37
N ALA A 60 -4.56 -5.87 -5.75
CA ALA A 60 -3.16 -5.49 -5.82
C ALA A 60 -2.61 -5.44 -7.26
N LEU A 61 -3.18 -6.25 -8.18
CA LEU A 61 -2.82 -6.25 -9.60
C LEU A 61 -3.47 -5.10 -10.39
N ARG A 62 -4.49 -4.44 -9.82
CA ARG A 62 -5.30 -3.44 -10.53
C ARG A 62 -4.91 -2.00 -10.23
N ILE A 63 -4.29 -1.77 -9.09
CA ILE A 63 -3.90 -0.45 -8.61
C ILE A 63 -2.43 -0.15 -8.93
N ASN A 64 -2.06 1.13 -8.98
CA ASN A 64 -0.69 1.54 -9.26
C ASN A 64 0.17 1.75 -7.99
N GLY A 65 -0.40 1.55 -6.84
CA GLY A 65 0.24 1.63 -5.52
C GLY A 65 -0.72 1.18 -4.44
N LEU A 66 -0.19 0.69 -3.32
CA LEU A 66 -1.02 0.12 -2.26
C LEU A 66 -1.57 1.17 -1.28
N GLY A 67 -1.08 2.40 -1.34
CA GLY A 67 -1.46 3.44 -0.40
C GLY A 67 -0.60 3.47 0.86
N ALA A 68 -1.05 4.28 1.84
CA ALA A 68 -0.37 4.51 3.12
C ALA A 68 -1.42 4.79 4.22
N PRO A 69 -1.05 4.64 5.52
CA PRO A 69 0.10 3.89 6.01
C PRO A 69 -0.03 2.39 5.75
N ARG A 70 1.05 1.66 5.92
CA ARG A 70 1.09 0.20 5.74
C ARG A 70 1.58 -0.48 7.02
N ALA A 71 0.93 -1.57 7.38
CA ALA A 71 1.34 -2.43 8.46
C ALA A 71 1.44 -3.89 7.97
N PHE A 72 2.42 -4.63 8.51
CA PHE A 72 2.72 -5.98 8.08
C PHE A 72 2.78 -6.91 9.28
N TYR A 73 2.24 -8.13 9.13
CA TYR A 73 2.46 -9.18 10.10
C TYR A 73 3.92 -9.66 9.99
N THR A 74 4.70 -9.34 11.01
CA THR A 74 6.16 -9.48 10.99
C THR A 74 6.68 -10.86 10.63
N PRO A 75 6.11 -12.00 11.12
CA PRO A 75 6.58 -13.33 10.73
C PRO A 75 6.53 -13.55 9.22
N ILE A 76 5.42 -13.17 8.57
CA ILE A 76 5.25 -13.31 7.12
C ILE A 76 6.19 -12.35 6.37
N LEU A 77 6.34 -11.11 6.84
CA LEU A 77 7.27 -10.16 6.24
C LEU A 77 8.72 -10.69 6.23
N ARG A 78 9.14 -11.34 7.32
CA ARG A 78 10.48 -11.95 7.43
C ARG A 78 10.65 -13.13 6.46
N GLU A 79 9.61 -13.90 6.23
CA GLU A 79 9.61 -15.02 5.28
C GLU A 79 9.69 -14.51 3.83
N LEU A 80 8.83 -13.57 3.46
CA LEU A 80 8.72 -13.03 2.10
C LEU A 80 9.91 -12.15 1.72
N LYS A 81 10.56 -11.52 2.69
CA LYS A 81 11.66 -10.55 2.55
C LYS A 81 11.29 -9.32 1.71
N VAL A 82 11.93 -8.21 2.01
CA VAL A 82 11.78 -6.98 1.23
C VAL A 82 12.68 -7.07 0.00
N PRO A 83 12.17 -6.79 -1.21
CA PRO A 83 12.99 -6.82 -2.41
C PRO A 83 14.05 -5.70 -2.36
N ASN A 84 15.26 -6.03 -2.83
CA ASN A 84 16.35 -5.07 -2.91
C ASN A 84 16.21 -4.21 -4.17
N THR A 85 15.39 -3.18 -4.08
CA THR A 85 15.18 -2.19 -5.14
C THR A 85 15.01 -0.80 -4.53
N SER A 86 15.42 0.23 -5.24
CA SER A 86 15.30 1.63 -4.79
C SER A 86 13.95 2.28 -5.10
N TYR A 87 13.07 1.58 -5.82
CA TYR A 87 11.73 2.06 -6.17
C TYR A 87 10.74 0.92 -6.30
N GLY A 88 9.53 1.13 -5.78
CA GLY A 88 8.43 0.17 -5.90
C GLY A 88 8.62 -1.10 -5.05
N GLU A 89 9.53 -1.09 -4.08
CA GLU A 89 9.75 -2.17 -3.10
C GLU A 89 8.48 -2.48 -2.32
N ASP A 90 7.76 -1.44 -1.97
CA ASP A 90 6.48 -1.53 -1.26
C ASP A 90 5.39 -2.19 -2.12
N TYR A 91 5.31 -1.82 -3.40
CA TYR A 91 4.37 -2.41 -4.33
C TYR A 91 4.70 -3.88 -4.63
N ALA A 92 5.98 -4.19 -4.87
CA ALA A 92 6.44 -5.56 -5.07
C ALA A 92 6.15 -6.44 -3.84
N LEU A 93 6.39 -5.91 -2.64
CA LEU A 93 6.09 -6.59 -1.39
C LEU A 93 4.59 -6.86 -1.25
N GLY A 94 3.76 -5.87 -1.51
CA GLY A 94 2.31 -6.02 -1.44
C GLY A 94 1.75 -7.01 -2.47
N LEU A 95 2.29 -7.04 -3.68
CA LEU A 95 1.96 -8.09 -4.65
C LEU A 95 2.27 -9.47 -4.10
N ASN A 96 3.45 -9.65 -3.50
CA ASN A 96 3.86 -10.92 -2.91
C ASN A 96 2.97 -11.32 -1.73
N PHE A 97 2.64 -10.40 -0.80
CA PHE A 97 1.65 -10.64 0.25
C PHE A 97 0.31 -11.09 -0.32
N SER A 98 -0.20 -10.37 -1.31
CA SER A 98 -1.51 -10.63 -1.90
C SER A 98 -1.61 -11.95 -2.69
N ARG A 99 -0.49 -12.61 -2.96
CA ARG A 99 -0.50 -13.93 -3.63
C ARG A 99 -1.18 -15.00 -2.77
N GLN A 100 -0.92 -14.98 -1.46
CA GLN A 100 -1.41 -16.01 -0.53
C GLN A 100 -2.27 -15.45 0.59
N TYR A 101 -2.07 -14.17 0.96
CA TYR A 101 -2.68 -13.56 2.13
C TYR A 101 -3.67 -12.45 1.73
N GLN A 102 -4.62 -12.22 2.61
CA GLN A 102 -5.53 -11.07 2.51
C GLN A 102 -4.80 -9.80 2.91
N ILE A 103 -5.10 -8.70 2.21
CA ILE A 103 -4.71 -7.35 2.58
C ILE A 103 -5.96 -6.63 3.11
N GLY A 104 -5.90 -6.24 4.37
CA GLY A 104 -6.97 -5.51 5.04
C GLY A 104 -6.91 -4.01 4.76
N ARG A 105 -8.02 -3.33 5.00
CA ARG A 105 -8.19 -1.90 4.75
C ARG A 105 -8.73 -1.17 5.96
N VAL A 106 -8.22 0.05 6.19
CA VAL A 106 -8.77 1.02 7.14
C VAL A 106 -9.20 2.25 6.35
N TYR A 107 -10.51 2.54 6.35
CA TYR A 107 -11.10 3.61 5.53
C TYR A 107 -11.17 4.96 6.24
N GLU A 108 -11.01 5.01 7.55
CA GLU A 108 -10.84 6.28 8.24
C GLU A 108 -9.47 6.87 7.97
N VAL A 109 -9.37 8.20 7.95
CA VAL A 109 -8.10 8.90 7.74
C VAL A 109 -7.23 8.72 8.98
N VAL A 110 -6.14 7.98 8.86
CA VAL A 110 -5.20 7.68 9.94
C VAL A 110 -3.80 8.29 9.70
N TYR A 111 -3.63 9.02 8.61
CA TYR A 111 -2.37 9.63 8.25
C TYR A 111 -2.59 10.93 7.47
N LEU A 112 -1.86 12.00 7.84
CA LEU A 112 -1.82 13.26 7.12
C LEU A 112 -0.51 13.34 6.32
N CYS A 113 -0.62 13.32 5.00
CA CYS A 113 0.51 13.36 4.09
C CYS A 113 0.78 14.80 3.68
N ARG A 114 1.73 15.47 4.33
CA ARG A 114 2.14 16.83 3.99
C ARG A 114 2.89 16.88 2.67
N ARG A 115 2.54 17.82 1.83
CA ARG A 115 3.19 18.07 0.54
C ARG A 115 3.79 19.47 0.50
N TRP A 116 4.92 19.58 -0.16
CA TRP A 116 5.62 20.82 -0.47
C TRP A 116 6.36 20.69 -1.80
N ASP A 117 6.81 21.82 -2.36
CA ASP A 117 7.33 21.88 -3.74
C ASP A 117 8.59 21.02 -3.98
N ASP A 118 9.42 20.81 -2.94
CA ASP A 118 10.65 20.00 -3.03
C ASP A 118 10.42 18.50 -2.72
N ASN A 119 9.19 18.03 -2.70
CA ASN A 119 8.91 16.61 -2.47
C ASN A 119 9.46 15.76 -3.62
N SER A 120 10.21 14.72 -3.29
CA SER A 120 10.90 13.84 -4.26
C SER A 120 10.02 13.29 -5.38
N ASP A 121 8.70 13.16 -5.12
CA ASP A 121 7.73 12.68 -6.11
C ASP A 121 7.17 13.80 -7.00
N ALA A 122 7.34 15.07 -6.63
CA ALA A 122 6.77 16.21 -7.38
C ALA A 122 7.64 16.64 -8.57
N SER A 123 8.92 16.27 -8.60
CA SER A 123 9.91 16.70 -9.59
C SER A 123 10.45 15.59 -10.48
N LEU A 124 9.75 14.45 -10.56
CA LEU A 124 10.16 13.36 -11.45
C LEU A 124 10.01 13.78 -12.92
N ASP A 125 11.10 13.72 -13.67
CA ASP A 125 11.04 13.87 -15.11
C ASP A 125 10.26 12.70 -15.76
N ILE A 126 9.73 12.93 -16.96
CA ILE A 126 8.88 11.96 -17.66
C ILE A 126 9.61 10.64 -17.93
N VAL A 127 10.92 10.66 -18.13
CA VAL A 127 11.72 9.45 -18.41
C VAL A 127 11.80 8.57 -17.16
N LYS A 128 12.07 9.16 -16.01
CA LYS A 128 12.07 8.43 -14.72
C LYS A 128 10.69 7.90 -14.38
N MET A 129 9.64 8.71 -14.57
CA MET A 129 8.27 8.29 -14.32
C MET A 129 7.88 7.10 -15.20
N ASN A 130 8.24 7.11 -16.49
CA ASN A 130 8.00 6.00 -17.41
C ASN A 130 8.79 4.75 -17.01
N ALA A 131 10.05 4.90 -16.58
CA ALA A 131 10.85 3.77 -16.09
C ALA A 131 10.23 3.13 -14.85
N HIS A 132 9.72 3.94 -13.91
CA HIS A 132 9.02 3.49 -12.71
C HIS A 132 7.72 2.73 -13.07
N ASN A 133 6.93 3.26 -13.98
CA ASN A 133 5.71 2.61 -14.43
C ASN A 133 6.01 1.28 -15.14
N LEU A 134 7.01 1.25 -16.01
CA LEU A 134 7.46 0.04 -16.69
C LEU A 134 7.92 -1.04 -15.69
N TYR A 135 8.64 -0.65 -14.64
CA TYR A 135 9.03 -1.58 -13.57
C TYR A 135 7.80 -2.19 -12.89
N LYS A 136 6.83 -1.36 -12.48
CA LYS A 136 5.59 -1.83 -11.86
C LYS A 136 4.80 -2.76 -12.78
N ASP A 137 4.72 -2.45 -14.06
CA ASP A 137 4.01 -3.30 -15.03
C ASP A 137 4.69 -4.66 -15.21
N ARG A 138 6.02 -4.70 -15.18
CA ARG A 138 6.80 -5.95 -15.25
C ARG A 138 6.54 -6.83 -14.03
N ILE A 139 6.66 -6.29 -12.82
CA ILE A 139 6.42 -7.09 -11.59
C ILE A 139 4.96 -7.55 -11.49
N ARG A 140 4.02 -6.73 -11.93
CA ARG A 140 2.59 -7.08 -12.02
C ARG A 140 2.35 -8.23 -12.99
N THR A 141 3.00 -8.19 -14.15
CA THR A 141 2.92 -9.25 -15.15
C THR A 141 3.48 -10.57 -14.63
N TRP A 142 4.64 -10.54 -13.97
CA TRP A 142 5.23 -11.73 -13.36
C TRP A 142 4.36 -12.31 -12.24
N GLU A 143 3.78 -11.45 -11.43
CA GLU A 143 2.86 -11.88 -10.38
C GLU A 143 1.61 -12.55 -10.97
N LEU A 144 1.03 -11.97 -12.03
CA LEU A 144 -0.12 -12.56 -12.71
C LEU A 144 0.23 -13.96 -13.28
N GLN A 145 1.37 -14.09 -13.93
CA GLN A 145 1.87 -15.39 -14.45
C GLN A 145 2.06 -16.41 -13.33
N ALA A 146 2.64 -16.01 -12.19
CA ALA A 146 2.80 -16.86 -11.03
C ALA A 146 1.46 -17.37 -10.49
N ARG A 147 0.44 -16.49 -10.39
CA ARG A 147 -0.94 -16.87 -9.97
C ARG A 147 -1.59 -17.84 -10.94
N ILE A 148 -1.45 -17.62 -12.24
CA ILE A 148 -1.97 -18.53 -13.27
C ILE A 148 -1.32 -19.90 -13.14
N ALA A 149 -0.01 -19.98 -12.92
CA ALA A 149 0.71 -21.24 -12.75
C ALA A 149 0.28 -21.98 -11.47
N LEU A 150 0.07 -21.27 -10.37
CA LEU A 150 -0.44 -21.84 -9.12
C LEU A 150 -1.86 -22.41 -9.29
N ASN A 151 -2.74 -21.67 -9.93
CA ASN A 151 -4.12 -22.10 -10.16
C ASN A 151 -4.21 -23.33 -11.09
N LYS A 152 -3.29 -23.47 -12.04
CA LYS A 152 -3.22 -24.67 -12.89
C LYS A 152 -2.77 -25.94 -12.14
N LYS A 153 -1.94 -25.78 -11.09
CA LYS A 153 -1.48 -26.92 -10.26
C LYS A 153 -2.54 -27.39 -9.27
N GLN A 154 -3.54 -26.56 -8.96
CA GLN A 154 -4.61 -26.89 -8.02
C GLN A 154 -5.85 -27.53 -8.70
N ARG A 155 -5.86 -27.60 -10.02
CA ARG A 155 -6.86 -28.30 -10.83
C ARG A 155 -6.36 -29.66 -11.28
#